data_8d1d909bf5b0d1fe4bb0567fef5e5d5f
#
_entry.id   8d1d909bf5b0d1fe4bb0567fef5e5d5f
#
_cell.length_a   1.000
_cell.length_b   1.000
_cell.length_c   1.000
_cell.angle_alpha   90.00
_cell.angle_beta   90.00
_cell.angle_gamma   90.00
#
_symmetry.space_group_name_H-M   'P 1'
#
loop_
_entity.id
_entity.type
_entity.pdbx_description
1 polymer ?
#
loop_
_entity_poly.entity_id
_entity_poly.type
_entity_poly.pdbx_seq_one_letter_code
_entity_poly.pdbx_strand_id
1 'polypeptide(L)'
;MTPPDAPDRIAALLHEAAETHHTVYRIVDGDDPDWASWYADWLLNLSELPDLLGARPVRSHLIHALVELDRADPGAGGWEDAYAAGLLERFGTA
;
A
#
# COMPACT_ATOMS: atom_id res chain seq x y z
N MET A 1 5.89 0.63 17.47
CA MET A 1 6.30 2.05 17.33
C MET A 1 6.64 2.36 15.89
N THR A 2 6.11 3.46 15.38
CA THR A 2 6.35 3.88 14.00
C THR A 2 7.63 4.72 13.93
N PRO A 3 8.59 4.40 13.05
CA PRO A 3 9.78 5.23 12.90
C PRO A 3 9.46 6.60 12.30
N PRO A 4 10.28 7.63 12.55
CA PRO A 4 9.99 8.99 12.05
C PRO A 4 10.02 9.11 10.52
N ASP A 5 10.72 8.20 9.82
CA ASP A 5 10.76 8.17 8.37
C ASP A 5 9.74 7.19 7.76
N ALA A 6 8.80 6.68 8.57
CA ALA A 6 7.82 5.70 8.10
C ALA A 6 7.01 6.18 6.89
N PRO A 7 6.52 7.43 6.82
CA PRO A 7 5.77 7.86 5.64
C PRO A 7 6.57 7.72 4.35
N ASP A 8 7.83 8.13 4.36
CA ASP A 8 8.68 8.06 3.16
C ASP A 8 8.99 6.61 2.79
N ARG A 9 9.25 5.77 3.79
CA ARG A 9 9.56 4.36 3.56
C ARG A 9 8.34 3.59 3.06
N ILE A 10 7.16 3.89 3.60
CA ILE A 10 5.92 3.27 3.13
C ILE A 10 5.61 3.73 1.71
N ALA A 11 5.79 5.00 1.40
CA ALA A 11 5.61 5.49 0.03
C ALA A 11 6.54 4.77 -0.95
N ALA A 12 7.79 4.54 -0.55
CA ALA A 12 8.74 3.78 -1.37
C ALA A 12 8.30 2.33 -1.58
N LEU A 13 7.75 1.68 -0.56
CA LEU A 13 7.21 0.32 -0.68
C LEU A 13 6.02 0.28 -1.62
N LEU A 14 5.12 1.26 -1.55
CA LEU A 14 3.98 1.35 -2.45
C LEU A 14 4.42 1.51 -3.89
N HIS A 15 5.44 2.33 -4.13
CA HIS A 15 6.02 2.51 -5.46
C HIS A 15 6.61 1.20 -5.97
N GLU A 16 7.36 0.49 -5.13
CA GLU A 16 7.95 -0.80 -5.47
C GLU A 16 6.86 -1.84 -5.77
N ALA A 17 5.80 -1.87 -4.97
CA ALA A 17 4.66 -2.75 -5.21
C ALA A 17 4.02 -2.45 -6.56
N ALA A 18 3.86 -1.18 -6.90
CA ALA A 18 3.28 -0.77 -8.17
C ALA A 18 4.13 -1.22 -9.36
N GLU A 19 5.44 -1.07 -9.27
CA GLU A 19 6.34 -1.52 -10.32
C GLU A 19 6.33 -3.04 -10.47
N THR A 20 6.31 -3.76 -9.35
CA THR A 20 6.24 -5.22 -9.37
C THR A 20 4.91 -5.68 -9.97
N HIS A 21 3.81 -5.07 -9.56
CA HIS A 21 2.49 -5.37 -10.11
C HIS A 21 2.46 -5.14 -11.62
N HIS A 22 2.98 -4.02 -12.06
CA HIS A 22 3.05 -3.70 -13.50
C HIS A 22 3.85 -4.75 -14.27
N THR A 23 4.98 -5.19 -13.72
CA THR A 23 5.82 -6.22 -14.37
C THR A 23 5.10 -7.55 -14.45
N VAL A 24 4.41 -7.96 -13.40
CA VAL A 24 3.69 -9.24 -13.34
C VAL A 24 2.50 -9.25 -14.31
N TYR A 25 1.79 -8.14 -14.43
CA TYR A 25 0.54 -8.10 -15.19
C TYR A 25 0.66 -7.48 -16.58
N ARG A 26 1.84 -7.04 -17.01
CA ARG A 26 2.00 -6.41 -18.31
C ARG A 26 1.68 -7.33 -19.50
N ILE A 27 1.84 -8.65 -19.30
CA ILE A 27 1.58 -9.62 -20.37
C ILE A 27 0.09 -9.85 -20.56
N VAL A 28 -0.69 -9.70 -19.51
CA VAL A 28 -2.14 -9.86 -19.56
C VAL A 28 -2.86 -8.55 -19.85
N ASP A 29 -2.11 -7.51 -20.13
CA ASP A 29 -2.55 -6.25 -20.68
C ASP A 29 -3.64 -5.57 -19.89
N GLY A 30 -3.45 -5.49 -18.57
CA GLY A 30 -4.31 -4.58 -18.11
C GLY A 30 -4.94 -4.70 -16.80
N ASP A 31 -6.20 -4.81 -16.87
CA ASP A 31 -7.07 -4.71 -15.72
C ASP A 31 -6.90 -5.88 -14.77
N ASP A 32 -6.53 -5.56 -13.56
CA ASP A 32 -6.56 -6.52 -12.47
C ASP A 32 -7.66 -6.06 -11.50
N PRO A 33 -8.86 -6.66 -11.56
CA PRO A 33 -9.92 -6.27 -10.63
C PRO A 33 -9.59 -6.63 -9.18
N ASP A 34 -8.63 -7.51 -8.96
CA ASP A 34 -8.19 -7.92 -7.63
C ASP A 34 -6.90 -7.22 -7.20
N TRP A 35 -6.58 -6.08 -7.77
CA TRP A 35 -5.34 -5.35 -7.50
C TRP A 35 -5.13 -5.10 -6.00
N ALA A 36 -6.17 -4.75 -5.28
CA ALA A 36 -6.05 -4.44 -3.85
C ALA A 36 -5.65 -5.67 -3.04
N SER A 37 -6.17 -6.85 -3.40
CA SER A 37 -5.79 -8.11 -2.77
C SER A 37 -4.32 -8.43 -3.04
N TRP A 38 -3.88 -8.25 -4.27
CA TRP A 38 -2.48 -8.47 -4.63
C TRP A 38 -1.55 -7.54 -3.85
N TYR A 39 -1.87 -6.25 -3.81
CA TYR A 39 -1.08 -5.27 -3.06
C TYR A 39 -1.03 -5.61 -1.57
N ALA A 40 -2.18 -5.96 -0.98
CA ALA A 40 -2.25 -6.30 0.42
C ALA A 40 -1.37 -7.52 0.74
N ASP A 41 -1.43 -8.56 -0.07
CA ASP A 41 -0.62 -9.76 0.13
C ASP A 41 0.87 -9.45 -0.01
N TRP A 42 1.25 -8.66 -1.01
CA TRP A 42 2.65 -8.27 -1.20
C TRP A 42 3.16 -7.45 0.00
N LEU A 43 2.37 -6.46 0.42
CA LEU A 43 2.75 -5.59 1.53
C LEU A 43 2.85 -6.34 2.85
N LEU A 44 1.95 -7.29 3.10
CA LEU A 44 1.94 -8.04 4.37
C LEU A 44 3.02 -9.11 4.42
N ASN A 45 3.29 -9.77 3.31
CA ASN A 45 4.12 -11.00 3.31
C ASN A 45 5.49 -10.81 2.72
N LEU A 46 5.68 -9.83 1.85
CA LEU A 46 6.92 -9.62 1.10
C LEU A 46 7.57 -8.27 1.35
N SER A 47 7.02 -7.47 2.24
CA SER A 47 7.58 -6.15 2.56
C SER A 47 7.69 -5.94 4.06
N GLU A 48 8.35 -4.85 4.43
CA GLU A 48 8.51 -4.45 5.83
C GLU A 48 7.36 -3.57 6.35
N LEU A 49 6.24 -3.50 5.61
CA LEU A 49 5.13 -2.64 6.02
C LEU A 49 4.66 -2.89 7.46
N PRO A 50 4.46 -4.14 7.90
CA PRO A 50 4.05 -4.37 9.29
C PRO A 50 5.03 -3.78 10.30
N ASP A 51 6.33 -3.88 10.04
CA ASP A 51 7.35 -3.32 10.92
C ASP A 51 7.27 -1.79 10.95
N LEU A 52 7.06 -1.17 9.79
CA LEU A 52 6.95 0.28 9.70
C LEU A 52 5.70 0.82 10.39
N LEU A 53 4.62 0.06 10.35
CA LEU A 53 3.38 0.43 11.04
C LEU A 53 3.44 0.14 12.54
N GLY A 54 4.32 -0.76 12.97
CA GLY A 54 4.38 -1.21 14.35
C GLY A 54 3.30 -2.23 14.68
N ALA A 55 2.56 -2.71 13.68
CA ALA A 55 1.51 -3.71 13.84
C ALA A 55 1.22 -4.34 12.48
N ARG A 56 0.80 -5.60 12.49
CA ARG A 56 0.40 -6.29 11.26
C ARG A 56 -1.10 -6.09 11.03
N PRO A 57 -1.51 -5.35 9.99
CA PRO A 57 -2.93 -5.18 9.68
C PRO A 57 -3.61 -6.51 9.37
N VAL A 58 -4.89 -6.59 9.65
CA VAL A 58 -5.72 -7.69 9.16
C VAL A 58 -5.85 -7.53 7.64
N ARG A 59 -5.66 -8.62 6.90
CA ARG A 59 -5.63 -8.59 5.44
C ARG A 59 -6.87 -7.90 4.83
N SER A 60 -8.06 -8.25 5.29
CA SER A 60 -9.29 -7.66 4.78
C SER A 60 -9.40 -6.17 5.09
N HIS A 61 -8.91 -5.74 6.24
CA HIS A 61 -8.88 -4.32 6.59
C HIS A 61 -7.92 -3.55 5.69
N LEU A 62 -6.77 -4.13 5.38
CA LEU A 62 -5.80 -3.49 4.49
C LEU A 62 -6.36 -3.38 3.06
N ILE A 63 -7.01 -4.43 2.56
CA ILE A 63 -7.65 -4.40 1.24
C ILE A 63 -8.70 -3.28 1.19
N HIS A 64 -9.54 -3.19 2.20
CA HIS A 64 -10.57 -2.15 2.27
C HIS A 64 -9.95 -0.75 2.30
N ALA A 65 -8.90 -0.57 3.09
CA ALA A 65 -8.20 0.71 3.17
C ALA A 65 -7.61 1.13 1.82
N LEU A 66 -6.98 0.19 1.11
CA LEU A 66 -6.40 0.47 -0.21
C LEU A 66 -7.48 0.90 -1.20
N VAL A 67 -8.62 0.23 -1.20
CA VAL A 67 -9.74 0.58 -2.08
C VAL A 67 -10.29 1.97 -1.73
N GLU A 68 -10.45 2.28 -0.45
CA GLU A 68 -10.92 3.59 -0.04
C GLU A 68 -9.94 4.71 -0.41
N LEU A 69 -8.65 4.47 -0.23
CA LEU A 69 -7.63 5.45 -0.60
C LEU A 69 -7.59 5.69 -2.10
N ASP A 70 -7.78 4.64 -2.89
CA ASP A 70 -7.86 4.75 -4.34
C ASP A 70 -9.06 5.60 -4.77
N ARG A 71 -10.21 5.38 -4.16
CA ARG A 71 -11.42 6.16 -4.45
C ARG A 71 -11.28 7.63 -4.08
N ALA A 72 -10.51 7.92 -3.05
CA ALA A 72 -10.29 9.28 -2.58
C ALA A 72 -9.18 10.00 -3.36
N ASP A 73 -8.40 9.27 -4.16
CA ASP A 73 -7.28 9.81 -4.92
C ASP A 73 -7.81 10.72 -6.05
N PRO A 74 -7.40 12.01 -6.08
CA PRO A 74 -7.84 12.91 -7.13
C PRO A 74 -7.15 12.69 -8.48
N GLY A 75 -6.18 11.77 -8.57
CA GLY A 75 -5.46 11.51 -9.79
C GLY A 75 -4.43 12.57 -10.16
N ALA A 76 -4.05 13.42 -9.21
CA ALA A 76 -3.11 14.52 -9.44
C ALA A 76 -1.64 14.14 -9.25
N GLY A 77 -1.34 12.85 -9.04
CA GLY A 77 0.00 12.39 -8.71
C GLY A 77 0.25 12.40 -7.21
N GLY A 78 1.36 11.81 -6.79
CA GLY A 78 1.70 11.73 -5.36
C GLY A 78 0.84 10.76 -4.58
N TRP A 79 0.26 9.80 -5.25
CA TRP A 79 -0.61 8.81 -4.59
C TRP A 79 0.14 8.01 -3.53
N GLU A 80 1.42 7.73 -3.74
CA GLU A 80 2.23 6.97 -2.78
C GLU A 80 2.28 7.66 -1.42
N ASP A 81 2.49 8.98 -1.43
CA ASP A 81 2.54 9.77 -0.19
C ASP A 81 1.17 9.81 0.49
N ALA A 82 0.11 10.00 -0.28
CA ALA A 82 -1.25 10.02 0.25
C ALA A 82 -1.64 8.68 0.85
N TYR A 83 -1.30 7.58 0.18
CA TYR A 83 -1.58 6.24 0.69
C TYR A 83 -0.75 5.94 1.94
N ALA A 84 0.52 6.33 1.95
CA ALA A 84 1.38 6.14 3.11
C ALA A 84 0.80 6.84 4.34
N ALA A 85 0.38 8.08 4.19
CA ALA A 85 -0.24 8.83 5.28
C ALA A 85 -1.55 8.16 5.75
N GLY A 86 -2.38 7.72 4.79
CA GLY A 86 -3.63 7.04 5.10
C GLY A 86 -3.45 5.72 5.82
N LEU A 87 -2.45 4.94 5.43
CA LEU A 87 -2.16 3.66 6.08
C LEU A 87 -1.62 3.87 7.50
N LEU A 88 -0.76 4.86 7.69
CA LEU A 88 -0.26 5.20 9.02
C LEU A 88 -1.38 5.69 9.93
N GLU A 89 -2.29 6.51 9.42
CA GLU A 89 -3.44 6.99 10.19
C GLU A 89 -4.33 5.85 10.66
N ARG A 90 -4.56 4.86 9.80
CA ARG A 90 -5.49 3.75 10.08
C ARG A 90 -4.86 2.63 10.89
N PHE A 91 -3.60 2.31 10.65
CA PHE A 91 -2.96 1.13 11.21
C PHE A 91 -1.71 1.42 12.03
N GLY A 92 -1.15 2.62 11.94
CA GLY A 92 0.08 2.94 12.65
C GLY A 92 -0.13 3.00 14.16
N THR A 93 0.91 2.56 14.88
CA THR A 93 0.95 2.67 16.33
C THR A 93 1.81 3.87 16.71
N ALA A 94 1.26 4.73 17.53
CA ALA A 94 1.96 5.94 17.97
C ALA A 94 3.03 5.62 19.03
#